data_bcf67b680d2f1a946c856242add62043
#
_entry.id   bcf67b680d2f1a946c856242add62043
#
_cell.length_a   1.000
_cell.length_b   1.000
_cell.length_c   1.000
_cell.angle_alpha   90.00
_cell.angle_beta   90.00
_cell.angle_gamma   90.00
#
_symmetry.space_group_name_H-M   'P 1'
#
loop_
_entity.id
_entity.type
_entity.pdbx_description
1 polymer ?
#
loop_
_entity_poly.entity_id
_entity_poly.type
_entity_poly.pdbx_seq_one_letter_code
_entity_poly.pdbx_strand_id
1 'polypeptide(L)'
;MKSCLFIFIFASLWGSCRNRYPSERMLNQAAQLIYSSPQQALKLLDSISQKILKRNARHNLYLLKVHAAYEAYQDISVYPPLSNTARYFQQQGDSTKAGWAYLFTGIMDSKNGYYEKASINLSEAKENAPRQDSMLLFQIHYHLGELYKLRRDQQASIESYQKAIEYHSPQNK
;
A
#
# COMPACT_ATOMS: atom_id res chain seq x y z
N MET A 1 30.46 -51.80 -40.27
CA MET A 1 30.65 -50.88 -39.14
C MET A 1 29.56 -49.81 -39.22
N LYS A 2 28.53 -49.93 -38.34
CA LYS A 2 27.33 -49.03 -38.33
C LYS A 2 27.52 -48.04 -37.22
N SER A 3 27.76 -46.76 -37.56
CA SER A 3 27.79 -45.63 -36.59
C SER A 3 26.35 -45.20 -36.28
N CYS A 4 25.87 -45.45 -35.08
CA CYS A 4 24.61 -44.86 -34.57
C CYS A 4 24.88 -43.42 -34.10
N LEU A 5 24.25 -42.49 -34.80
CA LEU A 5 24.22 -41.08 -34.43
C LEU A 5 23.12 -40.86 -33.40
N PHE A 6 23.48 -40.69 -32.12
CA PHE A 6 22.51 -40.31 -31.08
C PHE A 6 22.26 -38.82 -31.16
N ILE A 7 21.09 -38.43 -31.70
CA ILE A 7 20.60 -37.04 -31.64
C ILE A 7 19.98 -36.85 -30.28
N PHE A 8 20.67 -36.12 -29.40
CA PHE A 8 20.13 -35.59 -28.15
C PHE A 8 19.22 -34.41 -28.46
N ILE A 9 17.92 -34.63 -28.49
CA ILE A 9 16.91 -33.55 -28.51
C ILE A 9 16.85 -32.99 -27.10
N PHE A 10 17.54 -31.88 -26.84
CA PHE A 10 17.33 -31.05 -25.67
C PHE A 10 16.01 -30.33 -25.84
N ALA A 11 14.90 -30.95 -25.37
CA ALA A 11 13.65 -30.28 -25.19
C ALA A 11 13.83 -29.27 -24.04
N SER A 12 14.14 -28.04 -24.38
CA SER A 12 14.11 -26.90 -23.45
C SER A 12 12.67 -26.70 -22.99
N LEU A 13 12.34 -27.31 -21.85
CA LEU A 13 11.14 -27.00 -21.06
C LEU A 13 11.32 -25.59 -20.47
N TRP A 14 11.15 -24.59 -21.30
CA TRP A 14 10.83 -23.26 -20.84
C TRP A 14 9.40 -23.30 -20.31
N GLY A 15 9.28 -23.81 -19.09
CA GLY A 15 8.06 -23.70 -18.30
C GLY A 15 7.81 -22.23 -18.07
N SER A 16 7.05 -21.65 -18.99
CA SER A 16 6.38 -20.38 -18.80
C SER A 16 5.63 -20.49 -17.46
N CYS A 17 6.13 -19.82 -16.41
CA CYS A 17 5.36 -19.52 -15.21
C CYS A 17 4.22 -18.57 -15.62
N ARG A 18 3.29 -19.08 -16.38
CA ARG A 18 2.06 -18.40 -16.73
C ARG A 18 1.28 -18.25 -15.43
N ASN A 19 1.20 -17.01 -14.95
CA ASN A 19 0.51 -16.54 -13.76
C ASN A 19 -0.72 -17.42 -13.46
N ARG A 20 -0.59 -18.26 -12.43
CA ARG A 20 -1.59 -19.29 -12.07
C ARG A 20 -2.88 -18.70 -11.48
N TYR A 21 -2.89 -17.38 -11.24
CA TYR A 21 -4.01 -16.67 -10.61
C TYR A 21 -4.29 -15.36 -11.35
N PRO A 22 -5.35 -15.30 -12.17
CA PRO A 22 -5.77 -14.06 -12.83
C PRO A 22 -5.94 -12.88 -11.87
N SER A 23 -6.38 -13.15 -10.64
CA SER A 23 -6.58 -12.15 -9.59
C SER A 23 -5.29 -11.50 -9.10
N GLU A 24 -4.16 -12.22 -9.00
CA GLU A 24 -2.86 -11.63 -8.62
C GLU A 24 -2.33 -10.68 -9.70
N ARG A 25 -2.53 -11.06 -10.97
CA ARG A 25 -2.21 -10.18 -12.09
C ARG A 25 -3.04 -8.89 -12.05
N MET A 26 -4.33 -8.99 -11.76
CA MET A 26 -5.22 -7.83 -11.64
C MET A 26 -4.83 -6.94 -10.46
N LEU A 27 -4.45 -7.50 -9.31
CA LEU A 27 -3.95 -6.74 -8.16
C LEU A 27 -2.67 -5.97 -8.52
N ASN A 28 -1.72 -6.60 -9.21
CA ASN A 28 -0.48 -5.94 -9.64
C ASN A 28 -0.75 -4.83 -10.68
N GLN A 29 -1.65 -5.07 -11.62
CA GLN A 29 -2.06 -4.05 -12.59
C GLN A 29 -2.74 -2.86 -11.92
N ALA A 30 -3.64 -3.11 -10.95
CA ALA A 30 -4.28 -2.04 -10.20
C ALA A 30 -3.25 -1.23 -9.38
N ALA A 31 -2.27 -1.89 -8.75
CA ALA A 31 -1.22 -1.21 -8.01
C ALA A 31 -0.41 -0.24 -8.90
N GLN A 32 -0.14 -0.60 -10.15
CA GLN A 32 0.54 0.29 -11.11
C GLN A 32 -0.31 1.50 -11.53
N LEU A 33 -1.63 1.38 -11.46
CA LEU A 33 -2.56 2.43 -11.88
C LEU A 33 -2.91 3.41 -10.74
N ILE A 34 -2.57 3.11 -9.48
CA ILE A 34 -3.02 3.90 -8.32
C ILE A 34 -2.72 5.38 -8.49
N TYR A 35 -1.51 5.75 -8.88
CA TYR A 35 -1.11 7.16 -9.01
C TYR A 35 -1.48 7.79 -10.36
N SER A 36 -1.48 7.02 -11.44
CA SER A 36 -1.74 7.56 -12.79
C SER A 36 -3.22 7.58 -13.18
N SER A 37 -4.00 6.63 -12.68
CA SER A 37 -5.41 6.45 -13.04
C SER A 37 -6.18 5.77 -11.91
N PRO A 38 -6.33 6.43 -10.72
CA PRO A 38 -6.89 5.78 -9.52
C PRO A 38 -8.32 5.28 -9.70
N GLN A 39 -9.14 5.98 -10.51
CA GLN A 39 -10.51 5.52 -10.82
C GLN A 39 -10.51 4.22 -11.64
N GLN A 40 -9.53 4.04 -12.54
CA GLN A 40 -9.40 2.78 -13.28
C GLN A 40 -8.89 1.66 -12.37
N ALA A 41 -7.96 1.98 -11.45
CA ALA A 41 -7.52 1.04 -10.41
C ALA A 41 -8.70 0.56 -9.58
N LEU A 42 -9.57 1.46 -9.11
CA LEU A 42 -10.79 1.11 -8.35
C LEU A 42 -11.70 0.17 -9.13
N LYS A 43 -12.04 0.51 -10.38
CA LYS A 43 -12.89 -0.34 -11.23
C LYS A 43 -12.30 -1.75 -11.40
N LEU A 44 -10.99 -1.84 -11.59
CA LEU A 44 -10.30 -3.12 -11.71
C LEU A 44 -10.36 -3.92 -10.40
N LEU A 45 -10.11 -3.27 -9.25
CA LEU A 45 -10.15 -3.89 -7.93
C LEU A 45 -11.57 -4.34 -7.54
N ASP A 46 -12.61 -3.60 -7.96
CA ASP A 46 -14.00 -3.95 -7.70
C ASP A 46 -14.46 -5.17 -8.50
N SER A 47 -13.86 -5.43 -9.65
CA SER A 47 -14.15 -6.62 -10.45
C SER A 47 -13.57 -7.92 -9.85
N ILE A 48 -12.67 -7.83 -8.85
CA ILE A 48 -12.04 -9.00 -8.24
C ILE A 48 -12.95 -9.60 -7.17
N SER A 49 -13.35 -10.87 -7.36
CA SER A 49 -14.13 -11.60 -6.36
C SER A 49 -13.27 -11.98 -5.15
N GLN A 50 -13.66 -11.51 -3.96
CA GLN A 50 -12.95 -11.81 -2.71
C GLN A 50 -13.02 -13.30 -2.31
N LYS A 51 -14.08 -14.02 -2.75
CA LYS A 51 -14.33 -15.40 -2.37
C LYS A 51 -13.24 -16.37 -2.83
N ILE A 52 -12.59 -16.06 -3.95
CA ILE A 52 -11.56 -16.93 -4.55
C ILE A 52 -10.14 -16.57 -4.12
N LEU A 53 -9.97 -15.47 -3.33
CA LEU A 53 -8.66 -15.00 -2.95
C LEU A 53 -8.10 -15.72 -1.73
N LYS A 54 -6.81 -16.03 -1.73
CA LYS A 54 -6.05 -16.41 -0.55
C LYS A 54 -5.96 -15.24 0.44
N ARG A 55 -5.67 -15.54 1.70
CA ARG A 55 -5.64 -14.54 2.79
C ARG A 55 -4.78 -13.32 2.46
N ASN A 56 -3.54 -13.52 2.00
CA ASN A 56 -2.64 -12.42 1.61
C ASN A 56 -3.27 -11.53 0.52
N ALA A 57 -3.78 -12.14 -0.55
CA ALA A 57 -4.40 -11.41 -1.65
C ALA A 57 -5.66 -10.63 -1.23
N ARG A 58 -6.42 -11.12 -0.24
CA ARG A 58 -7.57 -10.38 0.32
C ARG A 58 -7.14 -9.14 1.07
N HIS A 59 -6.11 -9.23 1.93
CA HIS A 59 -5.55 -8.07 2.61
C HIS A 59 -4.97 -7.05 1.61
N ASN A 60 -4.26 -7.55 0.58
CA ASN A 60 -3.71 -6.69 -0.47
C ASN A 60 -4.81 -6.01 -1.29
N LEU A 61 -5.86 -6.73 -1.69
CA LEU A 61 -7.01 -6.15 -2.39
C LEU A 61 -7.62 -5.01 -1.56
N TYR A 62 -7.80 -5.22 -0.25
CA TYR A 62 -8.42 -4.24 0.61
C TYR A 62 -7.55 -2.98 0.77
N LEU A 63 -6.24 -3.17 1.00
CA LEU A 63 -5.29 -2.05 1.06
C LEU A 63 -5.28 -1.26 -0.25
N LEU A 64 -5.19 -1.93 -1.40
CA LEU A 64 -5.16 -1.26 -2.72
C LEU A 64 -6.47 -0.50 -3.01
N LYS A 65 -7.64 -1.02 -2.60
CA LYS A 65 -8.92 -0.32 -2.76
C LYS A 65 -8.92 1.00 -1.98
N VAL A 66 -8.52 0.97 -0.72
CA VAL A 66 -8.47 2.19 0.11
C VAL A 66 -7.42 3.17 -0.44
N HIS A 67 -6.25 2.67 -0.87
CA HIS A 67 -5.22 3.51 -1.47
C HIS A 67 -5.73 4.18 -2.76
N ALA A 68 -6.32 3.41 -3.67
CA ALA A 68 -6.87 3.96 -4.91
C ALA A 68 -8.03 4.95 -4.65
N ALA A 69 -8.86 4.72 -3.63
CA ALA A 69 -9.90 5.65 -3.21
C ALA A 69 -9.30 6.96 -2.68
N TYR A 70 -8.23 6.86 -1.87
CA TYR A 70 -7.50 8.02 -1.36
C TYR A 70 -6.92 8.87 -2.50
N GLU A 71 -6.20 8.25 -3.45
CA GLU A 71 -5.64 8.94 -4.62
C GLU A 71 -6.72 9.48 -5.58
N ALA A 72 -7.93 8.89 -5.55
CA ALA A 72 -9.09 9.40 -6.29
C ALA A 72 -9.83 10.54 -5.56
N TYR A 73 -9.28 11.05 -4.46
CA TYR A 73 -9.89 12.08 -3.60
C TYR A 73 -11.26 11.69 -3.04
N GLN A 74 -11.53 10.39 -2.89
CA GLN A 74 -12.74 9.91 -2.25
C GLN A 74 -12.59 9.92 -0.73
N ASP A 75 -13.71 10.00 -0.03
CA ASP A 75 -13.70 9.88 1.43
C ASP A 75 -13.44 8.44 1.84
N ILE A 76 -12.24 8.19 2.38
CA ILE A 76 -11.86 6.85 2.84
C ILE A 76 -12.41 6.51 4.23
N SER A 77 -12.98 7.46 4.97
CA SER A 77 -13.56 7.20 6.30
C SER A 77 -14.79 6.30 6.26
N VAL A 78 -15.40 6.14 5.09
CA VAL A 78 -16.52 5.21 4.85
C VAL A 78 -16.09 3.74 4.81
N TYR A 79 -14.79 3.47 4.63
CA TYR A 79 -14.27 2.11 4.66
C TYR A 79 -14.03 1.64 6.10
N PRO A 80 -14.17 0.32 6.39
CA PRO A 80 -13.72 -0.22 7.67
C PRO A 80 -12.22 0.07 7.91
N PRO A 81 -11.77 0.22 9.18
CA PRO A 81 -10.34 0.43 9.46
C PRO A 81 -9.47 -0.72 8.98
N LEU A 82 -8.26 -0.39 8.50
CA LEU A 82 -7.29 -1.38 8.01
C LEU A 82 -6.41 -1.98 9.13
N SER A 83 -6.73 -1.78 10.41
CA SER A 83 -5.90 -2.25 11.53
C SER A 83 -5.55 -3.74 11.48
N ASN A 84 -6.50 -4.60 11.04
CA ASN A 84 -6.24 -6.03 10.86
C ASN A 84 -5.32 -6.29 9.66
N THR A 85 -5.42 -5.49 8.60
CA THR A 85 -4.57 -5.58 7.40
C THR A 85 -3.15 -5.10 7.72
N ALA A 86 -3.02 -4.01 8.48
CA ALA A 86 -1.74 -3.49 8.95
C ALA A 86 -0.98 -4.53 9.78
N ARG A 87 -1.62 -5.07 10.82
CA ARG A 87 -1.02 -6.15 11.65
C ARG A 87 -0.68 -7.40 10.86
N TYR A 88 -1.51 -7.76 9.89
CA TYR A 88 -1.21 -8.90 9.02
C TYR A 88 0.08 -8.69 8.26
N PHE A 89 0.25 -7.55 7.57
CA PHE A 89 1.47 -7.27 6.80
C PHE A 89 2.70 -7.08 7.70
N GLN A 90 2.54 -6.47 8.87
CA GLN A 90 3.61 -6.36 9.87
C GLN A 90 4.11 -7.76 10.31
N GLN A 91 3.21 -8.69 10.59
CA GLN A 91 3.56 -10.09 10.91
C GLN A 91 4.20 -10.85 9.75
N GLN A 92 3.90 -10.47 8.49
CA GLN A 92 4.55 -11.04 7.30
C GLN A 92 5.89 -10.38 6.96
N GLY A 93 6.31 -9.34 7.68
CA GLY A 93 7.53 -8.59 7.39
C GLY A 93 7.39 -7.63 6.20
N ASP A 94 6.18 -7.40 5.67
CA ASP A 94 5.93 -6.45 4.59
C ASP A 94 5.72 -5.04 5.16
N SER A 95 6.82 -4.41 5.54
CA SER A 95 6.84 -3.11 6.21
C SER A 95 6.19 -1.99 5.38
N THR A 96 6.36 -2.02 4.06
CA THR A 96 5.73 -1.03 3.17
C THR A 96 4.21 -1.11 3.24
N LYS A 97 3.63 -2.31 3.08
CA LYS A 97 2.17 -2.48 3.14
C LYS A 97 1.62 -2.26 4.54
N ALA A 98 2.37 -2.64 5.57
CA ALA A 98 2.00 -2.34 6.96
C ALA A 98 1.93 -0.83 7.18
N GLY A 99 2.96 -0.09 6.77
CA GLY A 99 3.02 1.37 6.88
C GLY A 99 1.86 2.08 6.18
N TRP A 100 1.56 1.72 4.93
CA TRP A 100 0.41 2.26 4.21
C TRP A 100 -0.94 1.93 4.88
N ALA A 101 -1.11 0.71 5.39
CA ALA A 101 -2.35 0.31 6.06
C ALA A 101 -2.54 1.05 7.40
N TYR A 102 -1.48 1.25 8.17
CA TYR A 102 -1.51 2.07 9.38
C TYR A 102 -1.77 3.54 9.06
N LEU A 103 -1.14 4.10 8.02
CA LEU A 103 -1.38 5.48 7.58
C LEU A 103 -2.86 5.71 7.26
N PHE A 104 -3.46 4.88 6.42
CA PHE A 104 -4.88 5.04 6.07
C PHE A 104 -5.80 4.85 7.29
N THR A 105 -5.47 3.93 8.22
CA THR A 105 -6.22 3.80 9.47
C THR A 105 -6.15 5.08 10.30
N GLY A 106 -4.95 5.68 10.42
CA GLY A 106 -4.77 6.96 11.12
C GLY A 106 -5.53 8.11 10.48
N ILE A 107 -5.57 8.18 9.14
CA ILE A 107 -6.38 9.19 8.42
C ILE A 107 -7.86 9.01 8.69
N MET A 108 -8.38 7.78 8.64
CA MET A 108 -9.78 7.46 8.95
C MET A 108 -10.13 7.85 10.39
N ASP A 109 -9.28 7.48 11.36
CA ASP A 109 -9.48 7.82 12.77
C ASP A 109 -9.47 9.34 13.00
N SER A 110 -8.58 10.08 12.35
CA SER A 110 -8.51 11.53 12.41
C SER A 110 -9.78 12.19 11.88
N LYS A 111 -10.27 11.74 10.72
CA LYS A 111 -11.51 12.23 10.12
C LYS A 111 -12.74 11.97 10.99
N ASN A 112 -12.75 10.85 11.70
CA ASN A 112 -13.82 10.47 12.63
C ASN A 112 -13.68 11.10 14.03
N GLY A 113 -12.68 11.96 14.25
CA GLY A 113 -12.45 12.65 15.53
C GLY A 113 -11.75 11.79 16.60
N TYR A 114 -11.26 10.59 16.25
CA TYR A 114 -10.54 9.70 17.17
C TYR A 114 -9.05 10.03 17.20
N TYR A 115 -8.70 11.24 17.64
CA TYR A 115 -7.36 11.80 17.52
C TYR A 115 -6.26 11.01 18.25
N GLU A 116 -6.56 10.36 19.38
CA GLU A 116 -5.62 9.49 20.09
C GLU A 116 -5.32 8.23 19.28
N LYS A 117 -6.35 7.59 18.69
CA LYS A 117 -6.16 6.44 17.80
C LYS A 117 -5.42 6.82 16.54
N ALA A 118 -5.74 7.98 15.96
CA ALA A 118 -5.04 8.53 14.81
C ALA A 118 -3.55 8.70 15.10
N SER A 119 -3.20 9.27 16.26
CA SER A 119 -1.81 9.45 16.69
C SER A 119 -1.07 8.11 16.80
N ILE A 120 -1.69 7.10 17.41
CA ILE A 120 -1.10 5.75 17.54
C ILE A 120 -0.88 5.15 16.14
N ASN A 121 -1.90 5.15 15.28
CA ASN A 121 -1.79 4.55 13.94
C ASN A 121 -0.79 5.28 13.04
N LEU A 122 -0.70 6.61 13.10
CA LEU A 122 0.31 7.37 12.35
C LEU A 122 1.73 7.12 12.89
N SER A 123 1.90 6.91 14.20
CA SER A 123 3.18 6.49 14.78
C SER A 123 3.59 5.11 14.32
N GLU A 124 2.67 4.15 14.35
CA GLU A 124 2.88 2.80 13.80
C GLU A 124 3.24 2.84 12.30
N ALA A 125 2.56 3.69 11.53
CA ALA A 125 2.91 3.90 10.12
C ALA A 125 4.36 4.36 9.96
N LYS A 126 4.81 5.32 10.77
CA LYS A 126 6.17 5.85 10.75
C LYS A 126 7.22 4.80 11.16
N GLU A 127 6.93 3.98 12.17
CA GLU A 127 7.83 2.92 12.64
C GLU A 127 7.98 1.79 11.61
N ASN A 128 6.92 1.49 10.86
CA ASN A 128 6.93 0.47 9.82
C ASN A 128 7.48 0.98 8.48
N ALA A 129 7.43 2.29 8.21
CA ALA A 129 7.82 2.84 6.92
C ALA A 129 9.30 2.61 6.61
N PRO A 130 9.65 1.97 5.46
CA PRO A 130 11.04 1.86 5.03
C PRO A 130 11.66 3.24 4.80
N ARG A 131 12.90 3.45 5.21
CA ARG A 131 13.59 4.74 5.09
C ARG A 131 13.69 5.25 3.64
N GLN A 132 13.71 4.35 2.67
CA GLN A 132 13.78 4.64 1.25
C GLN A 132 12.40 4.92 0.62
N ASP A 133 11.30 4.69 1.33
CA ASP A 133 9.94 4.99 0.83
C ASP A 133 9.59 6.45 1.14
N SER A 134 10.16 7.36 0.37
CA SER A 134 9.98 8.81 0.56
C SER A 134 8.52 9.24 0.39
N MET A 135 7.75 8.57 -0.48
CA MET A 135 6.33 8.89 -0.66
C MET A 135 5.50 8.53 0.57
N LEU A 136 5.70 7.34 1.13
CA LEU A 136 5.01 6.95 2.37
C LEU A 136 5.40 7.86 3.53
N LEU A 137 6.69 8.17 3.69
CA LEU A 137 7.18 9.07 4.75
C LEU A 137 6.64 10.50 4.58
N PHE A 138 6.59 11.01 3.34
CA PHE A 138 5.92 12.27 3.04
C PHE A 138 4.47 12.28 3.53
N GLN A 139 3.68 11.28 3.13
CA GLN A 139 2.28 11.19 3.50
C GLN A 139 2.09 11.07 5.03
N ILE A 140 2.91 10.27 5.71
CA ILE A 140 2.87 10.13 7.17
C ILE A 140 3.09 11.48 7.85
N HIS A 141 4.15 12.18 7.49
CA HIS A 141 4.48 13.46 8.13
C HIS A 141 3.48 14.56 7.77
N TYR A 142 2.92 14.55 6.56
CA TYR A 142 1.83 15.44 6.18
C TYR A 142 0.60 15.22 7.08
N HIS A 143 0.16 13.97 7.26
CA HIS A 143 -1.02 13.66 8.09
C HIS A 143 -0.77 13.81 9.60
N LEU A 144 0.46 13.65 10.07
CA LEU A 144 0.84 14.05 11.43
C LEU A 144 0.69 15.56 11.62
N GLY A 145 1.13 16.36 10.65
CA GLY A 145 0.94 17.81 10.66
C GLY A 145 -0.52 18.22 10.72
N GLU A 146 -1.38 17.61 9.91
CA GLU A 146 -2.82 17.81 9.95
C GLU A 146 -3.44 17.43 11.32
N LEU A 147 -3.03 16.29 11.87
CA LEU A 147 -3.50 15.83 13.18
C LEU A 147 -3.12 16.81 14.31
N TYR A 148 -1.85 17.25 14.36
CA TYR A 148 -1.40 18.23 15.35
C TYR A 148 -2.10 19.58 15.22
N LYS A 149 -2.36 20.04 13.99
CA LYS A 149 -3.17 21.23 13.73
C LYS A 149 -4.59 21.10 14.31
N LEU A 150 -5.26 19.95 14.12
CA LEU A 150 -6.57 19.69 14.72
C LEU A 150 -6.53 19.68 16.25
N ARG A 151 -5.44 19.23 16.84
CA ARG A 151 -5.18 19.24 18.29
C ARG A 151 -4.70 20.60 18.82
N ARG A 152 -4.55 21.60 17.95
CA ARG A 152 -4.04 22.95 18.26
C ARG A 152 -2.58 22.97 18.75
N ASP A 153 -1.79 21.96 18.41
CA ASP A 153 -0.36 21.93 18.65
C ASP A 153 0.37 22.47 17.41
N GLN A 154 0.50 23.80 17.37
CA GLN A 154 1.07 24.52 16.22
C GLN A 154 2.54 24.14 15.99
N GLN A 155 3.32 24.00 17.06
CA GLN A 155 4.74 23.68 16.93
C GLN A 155 4.97 22.30 16.32
N ALA A 156 4.32 21.26 16.85
CA ALA A 156 4.41 19.92 16.31
C ALA A 156 3.86 19.83 14.88
N SER A 157 2.82 20.61 14.56
CA SER A 157 2.26 20.70 13.20
C SER A 157 3.30 21.24 12.21
N ILE A 158 3.96 22.37 12.52
CA ILE A 158 4.99 22.97 11.67
C ILE A 158 6.16 22.01 11.45
N GLU A 159 6.68 21.40 12.54
CA GLU A 159 7.78 20.43 12.45
C GLU A 159 7.42 19.22 11.56
N SER A 160 6.19 18.75 11.66
CA SER A 160 5.72 17.62 10.85
C SER A 160 5.63 18.00 9.37
N TYR A 161 5.09 19.17 9.03
CA TYR A 161 5.05 19.62 7.64
C TYR A 161 6.44 19.89 7.06
N GLN A 162 7.37 20.42 7.86
CA GLN A 162 8.77 20.59 7.42
C GLN A 162 9.39 19.25 7.03
N LYS A 163 9.20 18.22 7.85
CA LYS A 163 9.66 16.85 7.53
C LYS A 163 8.99 16.30 6.28
N ALA A 164 7.69 16.54 6.09
CA ALA A 164 7.03 16.13 4.86
C ALA A 164 7.70 16.78 3.63
N ILE A 165 8.00 18.07 3.67
CA ILE A 165 8.67 18.79 2.57
C ILE A 165 10.05 18.17 2.29
N GLU A 166 10.83 17.81 3.32
CA GLU A 166 12.13 17.16 3.17
C GLU A 166 12.03 15.85 2.35
N TYR A 167 11.01 15.03 2.61
CA TYR A 167 10.78 13.78 1.85
C TYR A 167 10.23 13.99 0.43
N HIS A 168 9.60 15.12 0.17
CA HIS A 168 9.11 15.47 -1.18
C HIS A 168 10.19 16.12 -2.06
N SER A 169 11.30 16.55 -1.48
CA SER A 169 12.38 17.24 -2.22
C SER A 169 13.03 16.34 -3.27
N PRO A 170 13.37 16.88 -4.47
CA PRO A 170 14.06 16.15 -5.54
C PRO A 170 15.41 15.55 -5.16
N GLN A 171 16.03 16.02 -4.06
CA GLN A 171 17.33 15.53 -3.58
C GLN A 171 17.28 14.12 -2.96
N ASN A 172 16.08 13.60 -2.71
CA ASN A 172 15.86 12.27 -2.12
C ASN A 172 15.33 11.22 -3.12
N LYS A 173 15.51 11.45 -4.42
CA LYS A 173 15.12 10.52 -5.50
C LYS A 173 16.33 9.76 -6.04
#